data_bd8f700e288dc17c447b698884451309
#
_entry.id   bd8f700e288dc17c447b698884451309
#
_cell.length_a   1.000
_cell.length_b   1.000
_cell.length_c   1.000
_cell.angle_alpha   90.00
_cell.angle_beta   90.00
_cell.angle_gamma   90.00
#
_symmetry.space_group_name_H-M   'P 1'
#
loop_
_entity.id
_entity.type
_entity.pdbx_description
1 polymer ?
#
loop_
_entity_poly.entity_id
_entity_poly.type
_entity_poly.pdbx_seq_one_letter_code
_entity_poly.pdbx_strand_id
1 'polypeptide(L)' 'MEKTTAKDRVKIERDDLSKKIEKLENLVGKVKANNMPNHQKLLDSLSNEQKKLLRKQLKVMKEYRHILERRLAIWQEE' A
#
# COMPACT_ATOMS: atom_id res chain seq x y z
N MET A 1 23.53 -15.94 13.46
CA MET A 1 22.09 -15.87 13.22
C MET A 1 21.53 -14.56 13.76
N GLU A 2 20.96 -13.76 12.88
CA GLU A 2 20.47 -12.46 13.29
C GLU A 2 19.11 -12.57 13.97
N LYS A 3 18.98 -11.89 15.07
CA LYS A 3 17.70 -11.78 15.74
C LYS A 3 16.94 -10.60 15.17
N THR A 4 15.75 -10.87 14.68
CA THR A 4 14.88 -9.80 14.19
C THR A 4 14.25 -9.11 15.39
N THR A 5 14.54 -7.84 15.57
CA THR A 5 13.94 -7.07 16.67
C THR A 5 12.51 -6.68 16.31
N ALA A 6 11.75 -6.23 17.30
CA ALA A 6 10.41 -5.72 17.05
C ALA A 6 10.44 -4.52 16.09
N LYS A 7 11.47 -3.67 16.24
CA LYS A 7 11.67 -2.52 15.36
C LYS A 7 11.90 -2.97 13.92
N ASP A 8 12.71 -4.01 13.72
CA ASP A 8 12.98 -4.55 12.39
C ASP A 8 11.73 -5.09 11.74
N ARG A 9 10.87 -5.75 12.51
CA ARG A 9 9.59 -6.27 12.01
C ARG A 9 8.70 -5.14 11.52
N VAL A 10 8.65 -4.05 12.25
CA VAL A 10 7.85 -2.89 11.85
C VAL A 10 8.41 -2.27 10.57
N LYS A 11 9.73 -2.20 10.43
CA LYS A 11 10.36 -1.72 9.21
C LYS A 11 10.00 -2.59 8.02
N ILE A 12 10.07 -3.90 8.17
CA ILE A 12 9.73 -4.83 7.11
C ILE A 12 8.26 -4.68 6.72
N GLU A 13 7.37 -4.59 7.71
CA GLU A 13 5.95 -4.41 7.46
C GLU A 13 5.68 -3.10 6.71
N ARG A 14 6.34 -2.02 7.13
CA ARG A 14 6.20 -0.74 6.43
C ARG A 14 6.67 -0.83 4.99
N ASP A 15 7.80 -1.47 4.76
CA ASP A 15 8.37 -1.58 3.42
C ASP A 15 7.48 -2.44 2.52
N ASP A 16 6.98 -3.55 3.04
CA ASP A 16 6.07 -4.41 2.29
C ASP A 16 4.76 -3.69 1.97
N LEU A 17 4.25 -2.95 2.94
CA LEU A 17 3.03 -2.17 2.77
C LEU A 17 3.24 -1.06 1.73
N SER A 18 4.39 -0.40 1.76
CA SER A 18 4.75 0.63 0.78
C SER A 18 4.75 0.06 -0.64
N LYS A 19 5.29 -1.13 -0.82
CA LYS A 19 5.29 -1.79 -2.13
C LYS A 19 3.88 -2.10 -2.61
N LYS A 20 3.03 -2.57 -1.70
CA LYS A 20 1.63 -2.85 -2.03
C LYS A 20 0.87 -1.59 -2.40
N ILE A 21 1.10 -0.51 -1.65
CA ILE A 21 0.50 0.78 -1.93
C ILE A 21 0.93 1.28 -3.31
N GLU A 22 2.22 1.20 -3.61
CA GLU A 22 2.76 1.64 -4.89
C GLU A 22 2.12 0.89 -6.05
N LYS A 23 2.00 -0.43 -5.94
CA LYS A 23 1.37 -1.25 -6.97
C LYS A 23 -0.09 -0.86 -7.16
N LEU A 24 -0.81 -0.65 -6.06
CA LEU A 24 -2.22 -0.30 -6.12
C LEU A 24 -2.41 1.11 -6.69
N GLU A 25 -1.56 2.06 -6.28
CA GLU A 25 -1.60 3.41 -6.83
C GLU A 25 -1.34 3.42 -8.33
N ASN A 26 -0.38 2.62 -8.78
CA ASN A 26 -0.08 2.51 -10.19
C ASN A 26 -1.26 1.94 -10.97
N LEU A 27 -1.93 0.95 -10.42
CA LEU A 27 -3.10 0.36 -11.05
C LEU A 27 -4.23 1.39 -11.19
N VAL A 28 -4.54 2.09 -10.10
CA VAL A 28 -5.62 3.09 -10.08
C VAL A 28 -5.25 4.30 -10.94
N GLY A 29 -4.00 4.77 -10.83
CA GLY A 29 -3.53 5.93 -11.57
C GLY A 29 -3.46 5.70 -13.07
N LYS A 30 -3.00 4.54 -13.49
CA LYS A 30 -2.87 4.22 -14.91
C LYS A 30 -4.21 4.11 -15.60
N VAL A 31 -5.24 3.73 -14.88
CA VAL A 31 -6.58 3.71 -15.44
C VAL A 31 -7.05 5.11 -15.74
N LYS A 32 -6.75 6.06 -14.85
CA LYS A 32 -7.09 7.46 -15.11
C LYS A 32 -6.31 8.02 -16.30
N ALA A 33 -5.08 7.59 -16.45
CA ALA A 33 -4.23 8.04 -17.55
C ALA A 33 -4.51 7.35 -18.87
N ASN A 34 -5.26 6.25 -18.85
CA ASN A 34 -5.63 5.50 -20.04
C ASN A 34 -4.43 4.96 -20.82
N ASN A 35 -3.33 4.69 -20.11
CA ASN A 35 -2.05 4.34 -20.74
C ASN A 35 -1.80 2.84 -20.84
N MET A 36 -2.62 2.03 -20.18
CA MET A 36 -2.38 0.59 -20.12
C MET A 36 -3.66 -0.19 -20.40
N PRO A 37 -3.82 -0.67 -21.63
CA PRO A 37 -5.04 -1.41 -22.01
C PRO A 37 -5.33 -2.61 -21.11
N ASN A 38 -4.27 -3.32 -20.67
CA ASN A 38 -4.45 -4.49 -19.81
C ASN A 38 -4.95 -4.11 -18.44
N HIS A 39 -4.47 -3.00 -17.88
CA HIS A 39 -4.94 -2.51 -16.60
C HIS A 39 -6.37 -2.00 -16.69
N GLN A 40 -6.71 -1.39 -17.80
CA GLN A 40 -8.06 -0.91 -18.03
C GLN A 40 -9.05 -2.08 -18.09
N LYS A 41 -8.68 -3.16 -18.79
CA LYS A 41 -9.51 -4.36 -18.84
C LYS A 41 -9.71 -4.96 -17.47
N LEU A 42 -8.66 -4.99 -16.66
CA LEU A 42 -8.75 -5.52 -15.31
C LEU A 42 -9.73 -4.70 -14.46
N LEU A 43 -9.64 -3.37 -14.56
CA LEU A 43 -10.54 -2.50 -13.81
C LEU A 43 -11.95 -2.47 -14.38
N ASP A 44 -12.09 -2.60 -15.69
CA ASP A 44 -13.42 -2.68 -16.31
C ASP A 44 -14.18 -3.93 -15.88
N SER A 45 -13.45 -4.99 -15.50
CA SER A 45 -14.08 -6.21 -14.99
C SER A 45 -14.60 -6.04 -13.57
N LEU A 46 -14.20 -4.97 -12.87
CA LEU A 46 -14.64 -4.70 -11.52
C LEU A 46 -15.92 -3.88 -11.52
N SER A 47 -16.83 -4.19 -10.61
CA SER A 47 -18.02 -3.39 -10.41
C SER A 47 -17.64 -2.02 -9.84
N ASN A 48 -18.57 -1.06 -9.95
CA ASN A 48 -18.36 0.26 -9.35
C ASN A 48 -18.14 0.17 -7.85
N GLU A 49 -18.82 -0.77 -7.21
CA GLU A 49 -18.68 -1.00 -5.78
C GLU A 49 -17.28 -1.50 -5.45
N GLN A 50 -16.77 -2.43 -6.25
CA GLN A 50 -15.41 -2.93 -6.08
C GLN A 50 -14.37 -1.81 -6.27
N LYS A 51 -14.58 -0.94 -7.24
CA LYS A 51 -13.68 0.19 -7.47
C LYS A 51 -13.66 1.14 -6.27
N LYS A 52 -14.82 1.39 -5.68
CA LYS A 52 -14.91 2.24 -4.48
C LYS A 52 -14.19 1.60 -3.30
N LEU A 53 -14.37 0.30 -3.11
CA LEU A 53 -13.69 -0.43 -2.05
C LEU A 53 -12.18 -0.44 -2.24
N LEU A 54 -11.73 -0.54 -3.48
CA LEU A 54 -10.31 -0.52 -3.80
C LEU A 54 -9.68 0.82 -3.41
N ARG A 55 -10.34 1.93 -3.73
CA ARG A 55 -9.89 3.26 -3.33
C ARG A 55 -9.86 3.43 -1.83
N LYS A 56 -10.87 2.92 -1.16
CA LYS A 56 -10.94 2.96 0.30
C LYS A 56 -9.81 2.13 0.91
N GLN A 57 -9.56 0.96 0.34
CA GLN A 57 -8.46 0.11 0.78
C GLN A 57 -7.12 0.84 0.67
N LEU A 58 -6.90 1.51 -0.45
CA LEU A 58 -5.67 2.28 -0.66
C LEU A 58 -5.52 3.38 0.40
N LYS A 59 -6.59 4.08 0.69
CA LYS A 59 -6.58 5.13 1.72
C LYS A 59 -6.22 4.56 3.08
N VAL A 60 -6.84 3.45 3.46
CA VAL A 60 -6.57 2.80 4.75
C VAL A 60 -5.13 2.29 4.81
N MET A 61 -4.63 1.74 3.72
CA MET A 61 -3.25 1.28 3.65
C MET A 61 -2.26 2.41 3.85
N LYS A 62 -2.53 3.58 3.28
CA LYS A 62 -1.70 4.76 3.47
C LYS A 62 -1.73 5.26 4.91
N GLU A 63 -2.89 5.23 5.54
CA GLU A 63 -3.03 5.60 6.95
C GLU A 63 -2.26 4.62 7.84
N TYR A 64 -2.36 3.34 7.54
CA TYR A 64 -1.64 2.31 8.28
C TYR A 64 -0.12 2.50 8.13
N ARG A 65 0.36 2.75 6.91
CA ARG A 65 1.77 3.03 6.69
C ARG A 65 2.23 4.23 7.50
N HIS A 66 1.42 5.28 7.56
CA HIS A 66 1.73 6.47 8.34
C HIS A 66 1.88 6.13 9.83
N ILE A 67 1.00 5.28 10.34
CA ILE A 67 1.09 4.83 11.74
C ILE A 67 2.40 4.08 11.98
N LEU A 68 2.77 3.20 11.06
CA LEU A 68 4.03 2.46 11.18
C LEU A 68 5.25 3.40 11.15
N GLU A 69 5.21 4.39 10.29
CA GLU A 69 6.28 5.38 10.20
C GLU A 69 6.39 6.18 11.49
N ARG A 70 5.27 6.57 12.09
CA ARG A 70 5.26 7.27 13.35
C ARG A 70 5.78 6.39 14.49
N ARG A 71 5.38 5.13 14.50
CA ARG A 71 5.90 4.19 15.50
C ARG A 71 7.42 4.06 15.41
N LEU A 72 7.95 4.02 14.19
CA LEU A 72 9.39 3.96 13.99
C LEU A 72 10.08 5.25 14.42
N ALA A 73 9.45 6.38 14.16
CA ALA A 73 10.02 7.69 14.50
C ALA A 73 10.16 7.89 16.01
N ILE A 74 9.21 7.36 16.79
CA ILE A 74 9.25 7.49 18.24
C ILE A 74 9.87 6.28 18.94
N TRP A 75 10.35 5.32 18.15
CA TRP A 75 10.95 4.12 18.73
C TRP A 75 12.27 4.47 19.39
N GLN A 76 12.40 4.12 20.63
CA GLN A 76 13.64 4.33 21.35
C GLN A 76 14.61 3.21 21.05
N GLU A 77 15.87 3.55 20.93
CA GLU A 77 16.90 2.56 20.68
C GLU A 77 17.07 1.66 21.90
N GLU A 78 17.16 0.38 21.63
CA GLU A 78 17.39 -0.62 22.69
C GLU A 78 18.86 -0.76 23.01
#